data_b145787318d6a6edeb1a0f2109f1aa2d
#
_entry.id   b145787318d6a6edeb1a0f2109f1aa2d
#
_cell.length_a   1.000
_cell.length_b   1.000
_cell.length_c   1.000
_cell.angle_alpha   90.00
_cell.angle_beta   90.00
_cell.angle_gamma   90.00
#
_symmetry.space_group_name_H-M   'P 1'
#
loop_
_entity.id
_entity.type
_entity.pdbx_description
1 polymer ?
#
loop_
_entity_poly.entity_id
_entity_poly.type
_entity_poly.pdbx_seq_one_letter_code
_entity_poly.pdbx_strand_id
1 'polypeptide(L)' 'MERGWEQDLSVEVQLMNEPCLWRWDIRDRDRGEVVDSSWTREWMAYDSPEEALRAGRQRLTSLITRR' A
#
# COMPACT_ATOMS: atom_id res chain seq x y z
N MET A 1 6.23 17.70 18.16
CA MET A 1 6.45 17.32 17.70
C MET A 1 6.34 16.80 16.81
N GLU A 2 6.26 16.81 16.25
CA GLU A 2 6.12 16.31 15.39
C GLU A 2 6.90 15.70 14.85
N ARG A 3 6.85 15.17 14.50
CA ARG A 3 7.62 14.28 13.82
C ARG A 3 7.39 14.47 12.37
N GLY A 4 8.11 15.30 11.67
CA GLY A 4 7.93 15.57 10.28
C GLY A 4 8.12 14.35 9.41
N TRP A 5 8.92 13.42 9.87
CA TRP A 5 9.20 12.24 9.10
C TRP A 5 8.08 11.20 9.23
N GLU A 6 7.19 11.42 10.14
CA GLU A 6 6.13 10.48 10.36
C GLU A 6 5.01 10.79 9.42
N GLN A 7 5.03 10.18 8.28
CA GLN A 7 4.06 10.46 7.26
C GLN A 7 2.73 9.83 7.58
N ASP A 8 1.69 10.44 7.04
CA ASP A 8 0.35 9.94 7.23
C ASP A 8 0.04 9.00 6.08
N LEU A 9 0.45 7.76 6.22
CA LEU A 9 0.30 6.76 5.18
C LEU A 9 -0.85 5.83 5.50
N SER A 10 -1.49 5.36 4.46
CA SER A 10 -2.57 4.40 4.63
C SER A 10 -2.48 3.35 3.54
N VAL A 11 -3.01 2.16 3.85
CA VAL A 11 -3.06 1.06 2.90
C VAL A 11 -4.48 0.97 2.37
N GLU A 12 -4.59 0.91 1.06
CA GLU A 12 -5.87 0.72 0.40
C GLU A 12 -5.78 -0.51 -0.48
N VAL A 13 -6.88 -1.25 -0.60
CA VAL A 13 -6.93 -2.37 -1.52
C VAL A 13 -7.95 -2.06 -2.59
N GLN A 14 -7.63 -2.45 -3.81
CA GLN A 14 -8.47 -2.15 -4.94
C GLN A 14 -8.58 -3.36 -5.84
N LEU A 15 -9.78 -3.56 -6.36
CA LEU A 15 -10.02 -4.62 -7.32
C LEU A 15 -9.65 -4.12 -8.70
N MET A 16 -8.84 -4.89 -9.38
CA MET A 16 -8.50 -4.59 -10.75
C MET A 16 -9.47 -5.30 -11.68
N ASN A 17 -9.63 -4.77 -12.88
CA ASN A 17 -10.52 -5.37 -13.83
C ASN A 17 -9.90 -6.50 -14.61
N GLU A 18 -8.66 -6.33 -15.00
CA GLU A 18 -7.96 -7.33 -15.79
C GLU A 18 -6.51 -7.32 -15.43
N PRO A 19 -6.07 -8.30 -14.69
CA PRO A 19 -6.85 -9.45 -14.19
C PRO A 19 -7.80 -9.03 -13.09
N CYS A 20 -8.78 -9.85 -12.81
CA CYS A 20 -9.74 -9.58 -11.76
C CYS A 20 -9.15 -10.04 -10.43
N LEU A 21 -8.21 -9.28 -9.96
CA LEU A 21 -7.47 -9.58 -8.74
C LEU A 21 -7.34 -8.32 -7.91
N TRP A 22 -6.90 -8.47 -6.68
CA TRP A 22 -6.79 -7.35 -5.75
C TRP A 22 -5.35 -6.90 -5.65
N ARG A 23 -5.18 -5.58 -5.52
CA ARG A 23 -3.85 -5.02 -5.28
C ARG A 23 -3.92 -4.12 -4.07
N TRP A 24 -2.76 -3.83 -3.48
CA TRP A 24 -2.69 -2.85 -2.42
C TRP A 24 -1.93 -1.63 -2.91
N ASP A 25 -2.36 -0.47 -2.42
CA ASP A 25 -1.68 0.79 -2.65
C ASP A 25 -1.39 1.41 -1.29
N ILE A 26 -0.25 2.04 -1.18
CA ILE A 26 0.07 2.83 0.00
C ILE A 26 0.02 4.27 -0.41
N ARG A 27 -0.83 5.02 0.25
CA ARG A 27 -1.12 6.40 -0.13
C ARG A 27 -0.65 7.35 0.96
N ASP A 28 0.00 8.43 0.53
CA ASP A 28 0.35 9.53 1.42
C ASP A 28 -0.89 10.42 1.50
N ARG A 29 -1.53 10.45 2.64
CA ARG A 29 -2.80 11.15 2.77
C ARG A 29 -2.63 12.65 2.77
N ASP A 30 -1.46 13.13 3.16
CA ASP A 30 -1.21 14.56 3.11
C ASP A 30 -1.14 15.06 1.69
N ARG A 31 -0.55 14.27 0.82
CA ARG A 31 -0.38 14.68 -0.56
C ARG A 31 -1.40 14.08 -1.50
N GLY A 32 -2.10 13.06 -1.05
CA GLY A 32 -3.04 12.38 -1.91
C GLY A 32 -2.38 11.57 -3.00
N GLU A 33 -1.16 11.14 -2.79
CA GLU A 33 -0.40 10.42 -3.79
C GLU A 33 -0.16 8.99 -3.37
N VAL A 34 -0.15 8.10 -4.34
CA VAL A 34 0.24 6.71 -4.10
C VAL A 34 1.76 6.65 -4.12
N VAL A 35 2.34 6.23 -3.01
CA VAL A 35 3.79 6.17 -2.89
C VAL A 35 4.33 4.77 -3.15
N ASP A 36 3.46 3.75 -3.08
CA ASP A 36 3.88 2.40 -3.37
C ASP A 36 2.64 1.59 -3.73
N SER A 37 2.85 0.52 -4.47
CA SER A 37 1.74 -0.31 -4.91
C SER A 37 2.27 -1.68 -5.26
N SER A 38 1.49 -2.72 -4.95
CA SER A 38 1.90 -4.08 -5.27
C SER A 38 1.97 -4.27 -6.78
N TRP A 39 1.10 -3.60 -7.51
CA TRP A 39 1.04 -3.80 -8.96
C TRP A 39 2.20 -3.13 -9.68
N THR A 40 2.54 -1.92 -9.27
CA THR A 40 3.61 -1.20 -9.97
C THR A 40 4.98 -1.61 -9.50
N ARG A 41 5.10 -2.05 -8.26
CA ARG A 41 6.41 -2.37 -7.71
C ARG A 41 6.80 -3.82 -7.94
N GLU A 42 5.88 -4.72 -7.69
CA GLU A 42 6.20 -6.14 -7.70
C GLU A 42 5.39 -6.94 -8.69
N TRP A 43 4.47 -6.31 -9.38
CA TRP A 43 3.54 -6.99 -10.28
C TRP A 43 2.77 -8.09 -9.55
N MET A 44 2.48 -7.83 -8.28
CA MET A 44 1.78 -8.79 -7.46
C MET A 44 0.32 -8.42 -7.34
N ALA A 45 -0.52 -9.42 -7.38
CA ALA A 45 -1.94 -9.25 -7.15
C ALA A 45 -2.41 -10.45 -6.36
N TYR A 46 -3.55 -10.31 -5.71
CA TYR A 46 -4.00 -11.29 -4.73
C TYR A 46 -5.42 -11.72 -5.03
N ASP A 47 -5.75 -12.92 -4.59
CA ASP A 47 -7.07 -13.48 -4.85
C ASP A 47 -8.15 -12.85 -4.01
N SER A 48 -7.78 -12.29 -2.89
CA SER A 48 -8.78 -11.72 -1.99
C SER A 48 -8.29 -10.40 -1.45
N PRO A 49 -9.24 -9.53 -1.04
CA PRO A 49 -8.85 -8.25 -0.46
C PRO A 49 -8.11 -8.42 0.87
N GLU A 50 -8.45 -9.48 1.61
CA GLU A 50 -7.77 -9.71 2.88
C GLU A 50 -6.29 -9.99 2.69
N GLU A 51 -5.97 -10.78 1.68
CA GLU A 51 -4.57 -11.07 1.41
C GLU A 51 -3.83 -9.84 0.93
N ALA A 52 -4.47 -9.06 0.08
CA ALA A 52 -3.86 -7.84 -0.41
C ALA A 52 -3.61 -6.87 0.75
N LEU A 53 -4.58 -6.75 1.64
CA LEU A 53 -4.45 -5.83 2.76
C LEU A 53 -3.32 -6.27 3.69
N ARG A 54 -3.23 -7.57 3.95
CA ARG A 54 -2.17 -8.08 4.80
C ARG A 54 -0.80 -7.77 4.21
N ALA A 55 -0.66 -8.02 2.92
CA ALA A 55 0.61 -7.76 2.25
C ALA A 55 0.93 -6.27 2.25
N GLY A 56 -0.08 -5.43 2.03
CA GLY A 56 0.13 -4.00 2.05
C GLY A 56 0.55 -3.50 3.42
N ARG A 57 -0.04 -4.06 4.46
CA ARG A 57 0.33 -3.68 5.82
C ARG A 57 1.76 -4.07 6.15
N GLN A 58 2.19 -5.22 5.67
CA GLN A 58 3.57 -5.63 5.87
C GLN A 58 4.51 -4.66 5.17
N ARG A 59 4.14 -4.25 3.97
CA ARG A 59 4.97 -3.28 3.26
C ARG A 59 5.00 -1.94 3.97
N LEU A 60 3.85 -1.52 4.48
CA LEU A 60 3.80 -0.25 5.20
C LEU A 60 4.68 -0.30 6.44
N THR A 61 4.62 -1.39 7.17
CA THR A 61 5.48 -1.55 8.35
C THR A 61 6.94 -1.48 7.95
N SER A 62 7.29 -2.11 6.85
CA SER A 62 8.67 -2.08 6.38
C SER A 62 9.09 -0.66 6.04
N LEU A 63 8.22 0.11 5.41
CA LEU A 63 8.56 1.49 5.07
C LEU A 63 8.75 2.36 6.31
N ILE A 64 7.93 2.13 7.31
CA ILE A 64 7.98 2.94 8.51
C ILE A 64 9.19 2.60 9.35
N THR A 65 9.54 1.32 9.42
CA THR A 65 10.61 0.89 10.31
C THR A 65 11.98 0.93 9.69
N ARG A 66 12.06 1.32 8.43
CA ARG A 66 13.34 1.37 7.76
C ARG A 66 14.13 2.59 8.07
N ARG A 67 13.91 3.21 9.04
CA ARG A 67 14.62 4.44 9.33
C ARG A 67 15.82 4.21 10.16
#